data_3bb5067b4c671ee0e187d325f0afa63b
#
_entry.id   3bb5067b4c671ee0e187d325f0afa63b
#
_cell.length_a   1.000
_cell.length_b   1.000
_cell.length_c   1.000
_cell.angle_alpha   90.00
_cell.angle_beta   90.00
_cell.angle_gamma   90.00
#
_symmetry.space_group_name_H-M   'P 1'
#
loop_
_entity.id
_entity.type
_entity.pdbx_description
1 polymer ?
#
loop_
_entity_poly.entity_id
_entity_poly.type
_entity_poly.pdbx_seq_one_letter_code
_entity_poly.pdbx_strand_id
1 'polypeptide(L)'
;MKYDVVIIGGGITGTGIAHELAKYQLKTILLESGTDVAFSATKQNGGVIHPGYDPHPGTLKAKLNPPGARMYPRLSKELGFKILHTGTLVVAYSDQDLKKVDELMDNARINGVEKVERLDFEQLHNREPHISDKALGALLANTTVMVDPFEVAIAF
;
A
#
# COMPACT_ATOMS: atom_id res chain seq x y z
N MET A 1 -35.64 -12.71 -3.07
CA MET A 1 -34.89 -11.91 -4.07
C MET A 1 -33.75 -12.77 -4.61
N LYS A 2 -33.41 -12.65 -5.91
CA LYS A 2 -32.21 -13.28 -6.48
C LYS A 2 -31.17 -12.20 -6.67
N TYR A 3 -29.92 -12.49 -6.31
CA TYR A 3 -28.74 -11.67 -6.55
C TYR A 3 -27.85 -12.38 -7.55
N ASP A 4 -27.14 -11.59 -8.38
CA ASP A 4 -26.16 -12.10 -9.34
C ASP A 4 -24.81 -12.34 -8.66
N VAL A 5 -24.47 -11.50 -7.67
CA VAL A 5 -23.22 -11.59 -6.89
C VAL A 5 -23.48 -11.37 -5.41
N VAL A 6 -22.87 -12.20 -4.58
CA VAL A 6 -22.83 -12.04 -3.11
C VAL A 6 -21.37 -11.85 -2.70
N ILE A 7 -21.07 -10.72 -2.05
CA ILE A 7 -19.77 -10.42 -1.48
C ILE A 7 -19.85 -10.71 0.03
N ILE A 8 -18.95 -11.53 0.55
CA ILE A 8 -18.89 -11.87 1.97
C ILE A 8 -17.71 -11.16 2.61
N GLY A 9 -17.99 -10.23 3.51
CA GLY A 9 -17.04 -9.38 4.23
C GLY A 9 -16.98 -7.95 3.70
N GLY A 10 -17.16 -6.98 4.59
CA GLY A 10 -17.15 -5.54 4.34
C GLY A 10 -15.79 -4.88 4.63
N GLY A 11 -14.68 -5.63 4.61
CA GLY A 11 -13.34 -5.04 4.65
C GLY A 11 -12.96 -4.37 3.33
N ILE A 12 -11.78 -3.74 3.26
CA ILE A 12 -11.29 -3.01 2.08
C ILE A 12 -11.36 -3.82 0.78
N THR A 13 -11.18 -5.14 0.85
CA THR A 13 -11.28 -6.02 -0.33
C THR A 13 -12.73 -6.14 -0.80
N GLY A 14 -13.67 -6.36 0.13
CA GLY A 14 -15.08 -6.53 -0.22
C GLY A 14 -15.71 -5.23 -0.72
N THR A 15 -15.42 -4.09 -0.06
CA THR A 15 -15.91 -2.78 -0.50
C THR A 15 -15.31 -2.38 -1.85
N GLY A 16 -13.99 -2.61 -2.06
CA GLY A 16 -13.36 -2.37 -3.35
C GLY A 16 -13.93 -3.24 -4.49
N ILE A 17 -14.28 -4.51 -4.21
CA ILE A 17 -14.97 -5.37 -5.17
C ILE A 17 -16.38 -4.83 -5.46
N ALA A 18 -17.12 -4.41 -4.43
CA ALA A 18 -18.45 -3.83 -4.59
C ALA A 18 -18.40 -2.57 -5.46
N HIS A 19 -17.43 -1.69 -5.21
CA HIS A 19 -17.18 -0.49 -6.02
C HIS A 19 -16.93 -0.83 -7.49
N GLU A 20 -16.07 -1.82 -7.78
CA GLU A 20 -15.79 -2.23 -9.15
C GLU A 20 -17.02 -2.85 -9.82
N LEU A 21 -17.78 -3.68 -9.11
CA LEU A 21 -19.00 -4.33 -9.63
C LEU A 21 -20.14 -3.34 -9.86
N ALA A 22 -20.18 -2.21 -9.13
CA ALA A 22 -21.19 -1.16 -9.35
C ALA A 22 -21.14 -0.52 -10.74
N LYS A 23 -20.06 -0.72 -11.50
CA LYS A 23 -19.93 -0.29 -12.90
C LYS A 23 -20.72 -1.16 -13.88
N TYR A 24 -21.28 -2.27 -13.41
CA TYR A 24 -22.00 -3.26 -14.21
C TYR A 24 -23.47 -3.32 -13.79
N GLN A 25 -24.35 -3.76 -14.69
CA GLN A 25 -25.78 -3.96 -14.38
C GLN A 25 -25.99 -5.31 -13.66
N LEU A 26 -25.47 -5.41 -12.43
CA LEU A 26 -25.54 -6.59 -11.58
C LEU A 26 -26.29 -6.28 -10.29
N LYS A 27 -27.12 -7.22 -9.83
CA LYS A 27 -27.71 -7.18 -8.50
C LYS A 27 -26.70 -7.73 -7.49
N THR A 28 -25.92 -6.85 -6.91
CA THR A 28 -24.89 -7.21 -5.93
C THR A 28 -25.39 -7.00 -4.51
N ILE A 29 -25.02 -7.89 -3.59
CA ILE A 29 -25.22 -7.73 -2.15
C ILE A 29 -23.88 -7.95 -1.45
N LEU A 30 -23.55 -7.07 -0.48
CA LEU A 30 -22.45 -7.24 0.44
C LEU A 30 -22.98 -7.60 1.82
N LEU A 31 -22.44 -8.68 2.40
CA LEU A 31 -22.79 -9.18 3.73
C LEU A 31 -21.57 -9.00 4.65
N GLU A 32 -21.77 -8.27 5.75
CA GLU A 32 -20.78 -8.08 6.80
C GLU A 32 -21.33 -8.63 8.13
N SER A 33 -20.49 -9.33 8.88
CA SER A 33 -20.84 -9.91 10.19
C SER A 33 -20.73 -8.90 11.34
N GLY A 34 -19.95 -7.85 11.15
CA GLY A 34 -19.78 -6.76 12.10
C GLY A 34 -20.92 -5.74 12.02
N THR A 35 -20.81 -4.71 12.87
CA THR A 35 -21.79 -3.62 12.92
C THR A 35 -21.60 -2.58 11.81
N ASP A 36 -20.44 -2.59 11.14
CA ASP A 36 -20.10 -1.66 10.08
C ASP A 36 -19.01 -2.23 9.19
N VAL A 37 -18.73 -1.59 8.03
CA VAL A 37 -17.61 -1.92 7.15
C VAL A 37 -16.27 -1.63 7.81
N ALA A 38 -15.21 -2.22 7.30
CA ALA A 38 -13.82 -2.04 7.77
C ALA A 38 -13.52 -2.50 9.21
N PHE A 39 -14.41 -3.18 9.88
CA PHE A 39 -14.34 -3.47 11.34
C PHE A 39 -13.29 -4.51 11.75
N SER A 40 -12.67 -5.21 10.82
CA SER A 40 -11.65 -6.24 11.06
C SER A 40 -10.23 -5.74 10.75
N ALA A 41 -9.45 -6.51 10.00
CA ALA A 41 -8.05 -6.21 9.65
C ALA A 41 -7.87 -4.85 8.95
N THR A 42 -8.89 -4.36 8.26
CA THR A 42 -8.85 -3.06 7.57
C THR A 42 -8.62 -1.90 8.54
N LYS A 43 -9.24 -1.89 9.70
CA LYS A 43 -9.05 -0.83 10.71
C LYS A 43 -7.79 -1.00 11.56
N GLN A 44 -7.17 -2.17 11.53
CA GLN A 44 -6.07 -2.55 12.43
C GLN A 44 -4.69 -2.45 11.74
N ASN A 45 -4.52 -1.53 10.80
CA ASN A 45 -3.27 -1.29 10.11
C ASN A 45 -2.94 0.21 10.01
N GLY A 46 -1.71 0.53 9.64
CA GLY A 46 -1.23 1.91 9.56
C GLY A 46 -1.61 2.67 8.28
N GLY A 47 -2.44 2.11 7.41
CA GLY A 47 -2.87 2.76 6.17
C GLY A 47 -1.76 3.00 5.14
N VAL A 48 -0.64 2.29 5.24
CA VAL A 48 0.48 2.45 4.31
C VAL A 48 0.20 1.71 3.02
N ILE A 49 0.17 2.44 1.92
CA ILE A 49 0.07 1.90 0.56
C ILE A 49 1.47 1.67 0.03
N HIS A 50 1.96 0.45 0.24
CA HIS A 50 3.29 0.03 -0.21
C HIS A 50 3.37 -0.06 -1.73
N PRO A 51 4.43 0.49 -2.37
CA PRO A 51 4.54 0.48 -3.84
C PRO A 51 4.95 -0.88 -4.43
N GLY A 52 5.44 -1.84 -3.61
CA GLY A 52 5.72 -3.20 -4.05
C GLY A 52 7.20 -3.60 -4.12
N TYR A 53 8.08 -2.94 -3.39
CA TYR A 53 9.51 -3.30 -3.30
C TYR A 53 9.76 -4.54 -2.43
N ASP A 54 8.87 -4.84 -1.45
CA ASP A 54 9.03 -5.94 -0.50
C ASP A 54 8.66 -7.33 -1.06
N PRO A 55 7.58 -7.50 -1.85
CA PRO A 55 7.18 -8.82 -2.30
C PRO A 55 8.22 -9.48 -3.20
N HIS A 56 8.48 -10.77 -2.95
CA HIS A 56 9.37 -11.55 -3.82
C HIS A 56 8.86 -11.59 -5.27
N PRO A 57 9.73 -11.31 -6.26
CA PRO A 57 9.39 -11.39 -7.67
C PRO A 57 8.75 -12.73 -8.06
N GLY A 58 7.82 -12.70 -9.00
CA GLY A 58 7.10 -13.89 -9.48
C GLY A 58 5.88 -14.28 -8.63
N THR A 59 5.68 -13.70 -7.45
CA THR A 59 4.50 -13.94 -6.63
C THR A 59 3.30 -13.12 -7.09
N LEU A 60 2.09 -13.58 -6.76
CA LEU A 60 0.85 -12.81 -7.03
C LEU A 60 0.87 -11.45 -6.31
N LYS A 61 1.42 -11.39 -5.09
CA LYS A 61 1.60 -10.14 -4.34
C LYS A 61 2.47 -9.16 -5.10
N ALA A 62 3.61 -9.59 -5.65
CA ALA A 62 4.50 -8.76 -6.47
C ALA A 62 3.81 -8.27 -7.75
N LYS A 63 3.00 -9.12 -8.38
CA LYS A 63 2.26 -8.77 -9.61
C LYS A 63 1.17 -7.73 -9.36
N LEU A 64 0.45 -7.80 -8.24
CA LEU A 64 -0.73 -6.98 -7.98
C LEU A 64 -0.43 -5.70 -7.18
N ASN A 65 0.62 -5.71 -6.33
CA ASN A 65 0.90 -4.60 -5.44
C ASN A 65 1.26 -3.29 -6.19
N PRO A 66 2.23 -3.26 -7.14
CA PRO A 66 2.58 -2.02 -7.83
C PRO A 66 1.40 -1.40 -8.61
N PRO A 67 0.64 -2.13 -9.43
CA PRO A 67 -0.52 -1.55 -10.12
C PRO A 67 -1.60 -1.09 -9.13
N GLY A 68 -1.85 -1.84 -8.05
CA GLY A 68 -2.78 -1.43 -7.00
C GLY A 68 -2.39 -0.11 -6.33
N ALA A 69 -1.13 0.03 -5.93
CA ALA A 69 -0.62 1.26 -5.33
C ALA A 69 -0.78 2.47 -6.26
N ARG A 70 -0.53 2.31 -7.56
CA ARG A 70 -0.69 3.37 -8.56
C ARG A 70 -2.14 3.83 -8.77
N MET A 71 -3.13 3.04 -8.34
CA MET A 71 -4.54 3.43 -8.45
C MET A 71 -4.95 4.48 -7.41
N TYR A 72 -4.32 4.50 -6.22
CA TYR A 72 -4.74 5.32 -5.09
C TYR A 72 -4.85 6.83 -5.37
N PRO A 73 -3.88 7.49 -6.05
CA PRO A 73 -4.01 8.92 -6.35
C PRO A 73 -5.23 9.26 -7.22
N ARG A 74 -5.61 8.37 -8.14
CA ARG A 74 -6.81 8.52 -8.95
C ARG A 74 -8.07 8.28 -8.11
N LEU A 75 -8.11 7.17 -7.38
CA LEU A 75 -9.24 6.80 -6.51
C LEU A 75 -9.51 7.86 -5.45
N SER A 76 -8.46 8.43 -4.84
CA SER A 76 -8.61 9.54 -3.90
C SER A 76 -9.36 10.75 -4.51
N LYS A 77 -9.03 11.11 -5.75
CA LYS A 77 -9.72 12.20 -6.45
C LYS A 77 -11.17 11.87 -6.82
N GLU A 78 -11.41 10.63 -7.23
CA GLU A 78 -12.72 10.15 -7.66
C GLU A 78 -13.69 9.99 -6.48
N LEU A 79 -13.19 9.50 -5.35
CA LEU A 79 -13.99 9.09 -4.19
C LEU A 79 -13.91 10.06 -3.00
N GLY A 80 -12.98 11.02 -3.03
CA GLY A 80 -12.88 12.10 -2.05
C GLY A 80 -12.14 11.76 -0.76
N PHE A 81 -11.54 10.57 -0.61
CA PHE A 81 -10.75 10.25 0.58
C PHE A 81 -9.36 10.91 0.55
N LYS A 82 -8.80 11.18 1.73
CA LYS A 82 -7.50 11.84 1.86
C LYS A 82 -6.34 10.90 1.59
N ILE A 83 -5.29 11.44 0.97
CA ILE A 83 -4.02 10.76 0.71
C ILE A 83 -2.85 11.64 1.12
N LEU A 84 -1.90 11.06 1.85
CA LEU A 84 -0.68 11.73 2.27
C LEU A 84 0.51 11.15 1.51
N HIS A 85 1.26 11.99 0.82
CA HIS A 85 2.48 11.61 0.11
C HIS A 85 3.67 11.68 1.07
N THR A 86 3.95 10.59 1.75
CA THR A 86 4.98 10.52 2.81
C THR A 86 6.30 9.97 2.31
N GLY A 87 6.29 9.10 1.30
CA GLY A 87 7.39 8.20 1.04
C GLY A 87 7.55 7.17 2.16
N THR A 88 8.54 6.30 2.04
CA THR A 88 8.93 5.33 3.09
C THR A 88 10.42 5.12 3.05
N LEU A 89 11.05 5.08 4.21
CA LEU A 89 12.43 4.69 4.42
C LEU A 89 12.49 3.28 5.01
N VAL A 90 13.33 2.43 4.43
CA VAL A 90 13.77 1.16 5.06
C VAL A 90 15.22 1.35 5.46
N VAL A 91 15.44 1.60 6.74
CA VAL A 91 16.75 2.02 7.28
C VAL A 91 17.60 0.82 7.65
N ALA A 92 18.87 0.86 7.29
CA ALA A 92 19.89 -0.14 7.63
C ALA A 92 20.74 0.34 8.82
N TYR A 93 20.91 -0.53 9.82
CA TYR A 93 21.74 -0.30 11.00
C TYR A 93 22.94 -1.25 11.10
N SER A 94 23.07 -2.16 10.13
CA SER A 94 24.16 -3.14 10.04
C SER A 94 24.49 -3.43 8.57
N ASP A 95 25.67 -4.05 8.34
CA ASP A 95 26.03 -4.54 7.00
C ASP A 95 25.04 -5.61 6.46
N GLN A 96 24.41 -6.37 7.35
CA GLN A 96 23.36 -7.31 6.96
C GLN A 96 22.11 -6.57 6.48
N ASP A 97 21.73 -5.48 7.14
CA ASP A 97 20.59 -4.65 6.71
C ASP A 97 20.90 -3.94 5.38
N LEU A 98 22.14 -3.50 5.15
CA LEU A 98 22.54 -2.94 3.86
C LEU A 98 22.36 -3.95 2.72
N LYS A 99 22.74 -5.22 2.94
CA LYS A 99 22.46 -6.29 1.96
C LYS A 99 20.97 -6.47 1.73
N LYS A 100 20.16 -6.35 2.79
CA LYS A 100 18.70 -6.42 2.67
C LYS A 100 18.13 -5.24 1.88
N VAL A 101 18.66 -4.05 2.08
CA VAL A 101 18.32 -2.87 1.26
C VAL A 101 18.62 -3.15 -0.22
N ASP A 102 19.79 -3.73 -0.54
CA ASP A 102 20.16 -4.05 -1.92
C ASP A 102 19.22 -5.11 -2.53
N GLU A 103 18.81 -6.15 -1.77
CA GLU A 103 17.80 -7.13 -2.20
C GLU A 103 16.45 -6.45 -2.49
N LEU A 104 16.01 -5.52 -1.64
CA LEU A 104 14.75 -4.79 -1.84
C LEU A 104 14.81 -3.86 -3.05
N MET A 105 15.97 -3.27 -3.33
CA MET A 105 16.20 -2.49 -4.56
C MET A 105 16.07 -3.36 -5.81
N ASP A 106 16.63 -4.57 -5.79
CA ASP A 106 16.48 -5.52 -6.89
C ASP A 106 15.03 -5.98 -7.07
N ASN A 107 14.34 -6.30 -5.98
CA ASN A 107 12.92 -6.64 -6.00
C ASN A 107 12.10 -5.48 -6.60
N ALA A 108 12.34 -4.24 -6.16
CA ALA A 108 11.67 -3.05 -6.69
C ALA A 108 11.84 -2.95 -8.21
N ARG A 109 13.07 -3.11 -8.71
CA ARG A 109 13.38 -3.07 -10.14
C ARG A 109 12.64 -4.16 -10.92
N ILE A 110 12.66 -5.41 -10.43
CA ILE A 110 11.99 -6.55 -11.08
C ILE A 110 10.46 -6.39 -11.06
N ASN A 111 9.91 -5.91 -9.94
CA ASN A 111 8.47 -5.70 -9.76
C ASN A 111 7.93 -4.44 -10.47
N GLY A 112 8.79 -3.63 -11.09
CA GLY A 112 8.40 -2.41 -11.80
C GLY A 112 7.94 -1.29 -10.87
N VAL A 113 8.58 -1.16 -9.70
CA VAL A 113 8.33 -0.06 -8.76
C VAL A 113 9.17 1.15 -9.16
N GLU A 114 8.51 2.28 -9.34
CA GLU A 114 9.14 3.54 -9.75
C GLU A 114 9.63 4.36 -8.54
N LYS A 115 10.62 5.23 -8.78
CA LYS A 115 11.12 6.23 -7.82
C LYS A 115 11.55 5.59 -6.49
N VAL A 116 12.28 4.49 -6.57
CA VAL A 116 12.97 3.86 -5.44
C VAL A 116 14.44 4.21 -5.55
N GLU A 117 15.02 4.71 -4.47
CA GLU A 117 16.38 5.21 -4.40
C GLU A 117 17.13 4.53 -3.23
N ARG A 118 18.41 4.26 -3.44
CA ARG A 118 19.30 3.87 -2.36
C ARG A 118 19.98 5.11 -1.81
N LEU A 119 19.80 5.37 -0.52
CA LEU A 119 20.45 6.46 0.19
C LEU A 119 21.69 5.92 0.93
N ASP A 120 22.82 6.59 0.77
CA ASP A 120 23.99 6.41 1.61
C ASP A 120 23.82 7.14 2.95
N PHE A 121 24.88 7.08 3.79
CA PHE A 121 24.88 7.73 5.12
C PHE A 121 24.59 9.23 5.02
N GLU A 122 25.30 9.96 4.17
CA GLU A 122 25.17 11.42 4.06
C GLU A 122 23.80 11.83 3.53
N GLN A 123 23.33 11.17 2.49
CA GLN A 123 22.02 11.42 1.89
C GLN A 123 20.88 11.16 2.88
N LEU A 124 20.98 10.07 3.66
CA LEU A 124 19.99 9.73 4.68
C LEU A 124 19.95 10.78 5.81
N HIS A 125 21.09 11.16 6.36
CA HIS A 125 21.16 12.13 7.46
C HIS A 125 20.82 13.56 7.03
N ASN A 126 21.09 13.93 5.78
CA ASN A 126 20.65 15.20 5.23
C ASN A 126 19.12 15.25 5.07
N ARG A 127 18.49 14.11 4.73
CA ARG A 127 17.04 14.00 4.55
C ARG A 127 16.30 13.92 5.89
N GLU A 128 16.84 13.15 6.82
CA GLU A 128 16.27 12.87 8.15
C GLU A 128 17.27 13.28 9.24
N PRO A 129 17.42 14.59 9.57
CA PRO A 129 18.44 15.07 10.48
C PRO A 129 18.33 14.54 11.92
N HIS A 130 17.17 13.98 12.27
CA HIS A 130 16.91 13.42 13.61
C HIS A 130 17.02 11.89 13.65
N ILE A 131 17.45 11.26 12.56
CA ILE A 131 17.68 9.82 12.57
C ILE A 131 18.90 9.48 13.44
N SER A 132 18.93 8.27 13.97
CA SER A 132 20.08 7.81 14.77
C SER A 132 21.38 7.82 13.97
N ASP A 133 22.47 8.31 14.57
CA ASP A 133 23.83 8.28 13.99
C ASP A 133 24.33 6.87 13.65
N LYS A 134 23.64 5.84 14.14
CA LYS A 134 23.91 4.44 13.80
C LYS A 134 23.31 4.00 12.47
N ALA A 135 22.46 4.80 11.84
CA ALA A 135 21.86 4.49 10.56
C ALA A 135 22.92 4.61 9.45
N LEU A 136 23.14 3.52 8.73
CA LEU A 136 24.21 3.41 7.71
C LEU A 136 23.75 3.79 6.30
N GLY A 137 22.45 3.76 6.05
CA GLY A 137 21.84 4.04 4.75
C GLY A 137 20.41 3.55 4.73
N ALA A 138 19.72 3.71 3.61
CA ALA A 138 18.32 3.29 3.48
C ALA A 138 17.91 3.03 2.02
N LEU A 139 16.79 2.30 1.87
CA LEU A 139 15.97 2.38 0.68
C LEU A 139 14.91 3.47 0.91
N LEU A 140 14.76 4.38 -0.03
CA LEU A 140 13.70 5.37 -0.09
C LEU A 140 12.71 5.00 -1.21
N ALA A 141 11.45 4.78 -0.86
CA ALA A 141 10.36 4.59 -1.83
C ALA A 141 9.47 5.84 -1.85
N ASN A 142 9.73 6.74 -2.79
CA ASN A 142 9.05 8.05 -2.89
C ASN A 142 7.56 7.95 -3.26
N THR A 143 7.14 6.82 -3.85
CA THR A 143 5.74 6.61 -4.28
C THR A 143 4.84 6.04 -3.19
N THR A 144 5.38 5.75 -2.02
CA THR A 144 4.57 5.34 -0.86
C THR A 144 3.65 6.48 -0.43
N VAL A 145 2.42 6.13 -0.16
CA VAL A 145 1.41 7.06 0.37
C VAL A 145 0.72 6.45 1.59
N MET A 146 0.09 7.30 2.38
CA MET A 146 -0.73 6.89 3.51
C MET A 146 -2.18 7.35 3.33
N VAL A 147 -3.11 6.53 3.81
CA VAL A 147 -4.55 6.79 3.81
C VAL A 147 -5.13 6.42 5.17
N ASP A 148 -6.31 6.94 5.49
CA ASP A 148 -7.13 6.37 6.54
C ASP A 148 -7.87 5.14 5.97
N PRO A 149 -7.59 3.91 6.47
CA PRO A 149 -8.21 2.70 5.94
C PRO A 149 -9.73 2.67 6.07
N PHE A 150 -10.28 3.33 7.09
CA PHE A 150 -11.72 3.49 7.27
C PHE A 150 -12.31 4.38 6.18
N GLU A 151 -11.72 5.56 6.01
CA GLU A 151 -12.17 6.52 5.01
C GLU A 151 -12.21 5.89 3.62
N VAL A 152 -11.16 5.10 3.28
CA VAL A 152 -11.10 4.39 1.99
C VAL A 152 -12.18 3.32 1.86
N ALA A 153 -12.39 2.51 2.90
CA ALA A 153 -13.39 1.44 2.84
C ALA A 153 -14.83 1.97 2.78
N ILE A 154 -15.10 3.13 3.40
CA ILE A 154 -16.39 3.80 3.33
C ILE A 154 -16.58 4.49 1.97
N ALA A 155 -15.51 5.01 1.39
CA ALA A 155 -15.56 5.69 0.09
C ALA A 155 -15.82 4.72 -1.07
N PHE A 156 -15.40 3.45 -0.95
CA PHE A 156 -15.72 2.39 -1.92
C PHE A 156 -17.17 1.95 -1.81
#